data_eb32e089a7e4f19a52ae9400dabf3427
#
_entry.id   eb32e089a7e4f19a52ae9400dabf3427
#
_cell.length_a   1.000
_cell.length_b   1.000
_cell.length_c   1.000
_cell.angle_alpha   90.00
_cell.angle_beta   90.00
_cell.angle_gamma   90.00
#
_symmetry.space_group_name_H-M   'P 1'
#
loop_
_entity.id
_entity.type
_entity.pdbx_description
1 polymer ?
#
loop_
_entity_poly.entity_id
_entity_poly.type
_entity_poly.pdbx_seq_one_letter_code
_entity_poly.pdbx_strand_id
1 'polypeptide(L)'
;MIKAIHTHKPSLVAMVHGETSTGQMQPLAEIGKACRDLDILLVVDAVATIGGTPVETDAWHLDAVMGGTQKCLSVPSGMAPLTYNSRVEQKLMSRKTVERGLRDATSARAEGRTIASNYFDLSQLQDYWSSARLNHHTEATSMLYGLHEGLRILLQEGLEARFQRHLANERALVAGIQGMGLQLYGDMSSKLPVVTCITIPEGIDGESVRSMLLNDFSIEIASSFGPLKGQIWRIGTMGFSCQRKNVLHVLGALEAVLLRHRHVLPAGEAVQAALDVYAGKEGALC
;
A
#
# COMPACT_ATOMS: atom_id res chain seq x y z
N MET A 1 5.29 -18.96 2.42
CA MET A 1 3.83 -18.88 2.09
C MET A 1 3.39 -20.08 1.24
N ILE A 2 3.88 -20.28 0.02
CA ILE A 2 3.45 -21.35 -0.91
C ILE A 2 3.49 -22.75 -0.28
N LYS A 3 4.59 -23.12 0.43
CA LYS A 3 4.67 -24.37 1.16
C LYS A 3 3.53 -24.55 2.17
N ALA A 4 3.15 -23.49 2.90
CA ALA A 4 2.05 -23.54 3.86
C ALA A 4 0.69 -23.73 3.16
N ILE A 5 0.47 -23.09 2.01
CA ILE A 5 -0.73 -23.25 1.19
C ILE A 5 -0.89 -24.72 0.77
N HIS A 6 0.16 -25.35 0.25
CA HIS A 6 0.14 -26.76 -0.13
C HIS A 6 -0.09 -27.71 1.06
N THR A 7 0.49 -27.37 2.23
CA THR A 7 0.37 -28.22 3.43
C THR A 7 -1.02 -28.15 4.05
N HIS A 8 -1.56 -26.92 4.21
CA HIS A 8 -2.79 -26.70 4.97
C HIS A 8 -4.05 -26.68 4.11
N LYS A 9 -3.91 -26.42 2.80
CA LYS A 9 -5.02 -26.32 1.83
C LYS A 9 -6.21 -25.55 2.39
N PRO A 10 -6.02 -24.27 2.82
CA PRO A 10 -7.11 -23.51 3.38
C PRO A 10 -8.16 -23.22 2.32
N SER A 11 -9.40 -22.91 2.69
CA SER A 11 -10.43 -22.48 1.74
C SER A 11 -10.26 -21.05 1.25
N LEU A 12 -9.48 -20.24 1.98
CA LEU A 12 -9.16 -18.85 1.65
C LEU A 12 -7.80 -18.47 2.20
N VAL A 13 -7.04 -17.73 1.40
CA VAL A 13 -5.82 -17.01 1.82
C VAL A 13 -6.10 -15.52 1.77
N ALA A 14 -5.82 -14.81 2.86
CA ALA A 14 -5.85 -13.36 2.91
C ALA A 14 -4.43 -12.84 3.18
N MET A 15 -4.00 -11.83 2.42
CA MET A 15 -2.66 -11.29 2.58
C MET A 15 -2.55 -9.84 2.13
N VAL A 16 -1.51 -9.16 2.61
CA VAL A 16 -1.14 -7.81 2.19
C VAL A 16 -0.15 -7.89 1.03
N HIS A 17 -0.34 -7.12 -0.03
CA HIS A 17 0.64 -7.00 -1.13
C HIS A 17 1.89 -6.26 -0.67
N GLY A 18 1.71 -5.07 -0.09
CA GLY A 18 2.81 -4.24 0.40
C GLY A 18 2.67 -3.92 1.89
N GLU A 19 3.56 -4.50 2.72
CA GLU A 19 3.59 -4.26 4.16
C GLU A 19 4.39 -3.01 4.49
N THR A 20 3.70 -1.93 4.82
CA THR A 20 4.33 -0.63 5.05
C THR A 20 5.10 -0.52 6.37
N SER A 21 4.85 -1.41 7.33
CA SER A 21 5.58 -1.43 8.60
C SER A 21 7.02 -1.93 8.47
N THR A 22 7.28 -2.73 7.43
CA THR A 22 8.58 -3.33 7.14
C THR A 22 9.17 -2.90 5.79
N GLY A 23 8.36 -2.24 4.92
CA GLY A 23 8.77 -1.86 3.58
C GLY A 23 8.94 -3.04 2.61
N GLN A 24 8.19 -4.14 2.84
CA GLN A 24 8.32 -5.37 2.05
C GLN A 24 7.09 -5.62 1.16
N MET A 25 7.30 -6.26 0.02
CA MET A 25 6.27 -6.60 -0.96
C MET A 25 6.22 -8.12 -1.19
N GLN A 26 5.01 -8.67 -1.31
CA GLN A 26 4.79 -10.10 -1.52
C GLN A 26 4.75 -10.46 -3.02
N PRO A 27 5.28 -11.62 -3.43
CA PRO A 27 5.25 -12.09 -4.83
C PRO A 27 3.87 -12.68 -5.17
N LEU A 28 2.88 -11.84 -5.46
CA LEU A 28 1.49 -12.26 -5.63
C LEU A 28 1.26 -13.19 -6.82
N ALA A 29 2.01 -13.04 -7.91
CA ALA A 29 1.85 -13.88 -9.10
C ALA A 29 2.03 -15.37 -8.79
N GLU A 30 3.09 -15.72 -8.05
CA GLU A 30 3.38 -17.11 -7.67
C GLU A 30 2.38 -17.64 -6.65
N ILE A 31 1.98 -16.79 -5.70
CA ILE A 31 1.02 -17.14 -4.66
C ILE A 31 -0.37 -17.34 -5.26
N GLY A 32 -0.79 -16.45 -6.15
CA GLY A 32 -2.07 -16.56 -6.84
C GLY A 32 -2.17 -17.81 -7.70
N LYS A 33 -1.08 -18.13 -8.42
CA LYS A 33 -1.01 -19.40 -9.17
C LYS A 33 -1.18 -20.61 -8.24
N ALA A 34 -0.47 -20.66 -7.10
CA ALA A 34 -0.57 -21.76 -6.15
C ALA A 34 -1.98 -21.86 -5.53
N CYS A 35 -2.64 -20.75 -5.25
CA CYS A 35 -4.02 -20.74 -4.77
C CYS A 35 -4.99 -21.23 -5.85
N ARG A 36 -4.82 -20.77 -7.09
CA ARG A 36 -5.66 -21.18 -8.23
C ARG A 36 -5.56 -22.67 -8.52
N ASP A 37 -4.35 -23.23 -8.51
CA ASP A 37 -4.11 -24.66 -8.78
C ASP A 37 -4.78 -25.58 -7.73
N LEU A 38 -5.04 -25.05 -6.53
CA LEU A 38 -5.67 -25.78 -5.41
C LEU A 38 -7.13 -25.38 -5.14
N ASP A 39 -7.74 -24.57 -6.01
CA ASP A 39 -9.10 -24.02 -5.86
C ASP A 39 -9.28 -23.23 -4.54
N ILE A 40 -8.25 -22.53 -4.10
CA ILE A 40 -8.26 -21.66 -2.91
C ILE A 40 -8.56 -20.21 -3.36
N LEU A 41 -9.41 -19.50 -2.61
CA LEU A 41 -9.65 -18.07 -2.84
C LEU A 41 -8.47 -17.25 -2.31
N LEU A 42 -8.03 -16.24 -3.08
CA LEU A 42 -7.00 -15.29 -2.67
C LEU A 42 -7.57 -13.89 -2.56
N VAL A 43 -7.57 -13.34 -1.35
CA VAL A 43 -8.00 -11.97 -1.03
C VAL A 43 -6.78 -11.14 -0.70
N VAL A 44 -6.62 -10.00 -1.36
CA VAL A 44 -5.41 -9.17 -1.27
C VAL A 44 -5.74 -7.76 -0.81
N ASP A 45 -5.04 -7.31 0.22
CA ASP A 45 -4.94 -5.90 0.59
C ASP A 45 -3.86 -5.24 -0.27
N ALA A 46 -4.28 -4.39 -1.21
CA ALA A 46 -3.41 -3.57 -2.04
C ALA A 46 -3.51 -2.06 -1.68
N VAL A 47 -3.95 -1.74 -0.47
CA VAL A 47 -4.13 -0.35 -0.02
C VAL A 47 -2.89 0.50 -0.26
N ALA A 48 -1.71 -0.02 0.05
CA ALA A 48 -0.46 0.72 -0.12
C ALA A 48 0.06 0.74 -1.56
N THR A 49 -0.36 -0.20 -2.40
CA THR A 49 0.30 -0.49 -3.69
C THR A 49 -0.50 -0.05 -4.91
N ILE A 50 -1.84 -0.08 -4.85
CA ILE A 50 -2.69 0.28 -5.99
C ILE A 50 -2.40 1.72 -6.46
N GLY A 51 -2.08 1.85 -7.75
CA GLY A 51 -1.69 3.14 -8.36
C GLY A 51 -0.25 3.59 -8.07
N GLY A 52 0.56 2.81 -7.33
CA GLY A 52 1.97 3.08 -7.07
C GLY A 52 2.92 2.02 -7.63
N THR A 53 2.43 0.78 -7.74
CA THR A 53 3.13 -0.36 -8.35
C THR A 53 2.09 -1.26 -9.02
N PRO A 54 2.47 -2.13 -9.97
CA PRO A 54 1.55 -3.04 -10.62
C PRO A 54 0.77 -3.92 -9.65
N VAL A 55 -0.53 -4.07 -9.89
CA VAL A 55 -1.43 -5.04 -9.23
C VAL A 55 -2.26 -5.70 -10.33
N GLU A 56 -1.70 -6.75 -10.90
CA GLU A 56 -2.26 -7.45 -12.08
C GLU A 56 -3.31 -8.48 -11.62
N THR A 57 -4.50 -7.98 -11.24
CA THR A 57 -5.55 -8.75 -10.56
C THR A 57 -5.90 -10.05 -11.30
N ASP A 58 -6.16 -9.97 -12.61
CA ASP A 58 -6.55 -11.14 -13.41
C ASP A 58 -5.34 -12.02 -13.73
N ALA A 59 -4.23 -11.45 -14.16
CA ALA A 59 -3.02 -12.18 -14.53
C ALA A 59 -2.39 -12.94 -13.35
N TRP A 60 -2.51 -12.38 -12.14
CA TRP A 60 -2.02 -13.03 -10.92
C TRP A 60 -3.07 -13.86 -10.20
N HIS A 61 -4.24 -14.07 -10.78
CA HIS A 61 -5.34 -14.87 -10.23
C HIS A 61 -5.80 -14.43 -8.83
N LEU A 62 -5.85 -13.13 -8.60
CA LEU A 62 -6.36 -12.56 -7.34
C LEU A 62 -7.90 -12.60 -7.38
N ASP A 63 -8.53 -13.18 -6.38
CA ASP A 63 -9.98 -13.35 -6.38
C ASP A 63 -10.72 -12.11 -5.87
N ALA A 64 -10.14 -11.40 -4.90
CA ALA A 64 -10.61 -10.09 -4.47
C ALA A 64 -9.42 -9.21 -4.11
N VAL A 65 -9.50 -7.93 -4.48
CA VAL A 65 -8.47 -6.93 -4.18
C VAL A 65 -9.11 -5.68 -3.60
N MET A 66 -8.63 -5.23 -2.46
CA MET A 66 -9.07 -4.00 -1.84
C MET A 66 -7.97 -2.93 -1.89
N GLY A 67 -8.37 -1.71 -2.17
CA GLY A 67 -7.52 -0.52 -2.18
C GLY A 67 -7.89 0.47 -1.09
N GLY A 68 -7.11 1.55 -1.00
CA GLY A 68 -7.40 2.68 -0.14
C GLY A 68 -7.08 3.99 -0.85
N THR A 69 -7.91 5.00 -0.65
CA THR A 69 -7.82 6.27 -1.38
C THR A 69 -6.64 7.14 -0.95
N GLN A 70 -6.22 7.06 0.33
CA GLN A 70 -5.23 7.95 0.93
C GLN A 70 -3.76 7.59 0.65
N LYS A 71 -3.49 6.47 0.02
CA LYS A 71 -2.12 6.03 -0.34
C LYS A 71 -1.74 6.51 -1.74
N CYS A 72 -1.34 5.62 -2.63
CA CYS A 72 -0.88 6.02 -3.95
C CYS A 72 -1.97 6.62 -4.85
N LEU A 73 -3.26 6.46 -4.55
CA LEU A 73 -4.33 7.16 -5.26
C LEU A 73 -4.37 8.66 -4.95
N SER A 74 -3.78 9.10 -3.82
CA SER A 74 -3.60 10.52 -3.44
C SER A 74 -4.91 11.31 -3.27
N VAL A 75 -5.91 10.66 -2.73
CA VAL A 75 -7.22 11.26 -2.42
C VAL A 75 -7.43 11.20 -0.90
N PRO A 76 -8.31 12.02 -0.32
CA PRO A 76 -8.62 11.92 1.10
C PRO A 76 -9.03 10.49 1.51
N SER A 77 -8.69 10.10 2.74
CA SER A 77 -9.11 8.81 3.32
C SER A 77 -10.62 8.74 3.49
N GLY A 78 -11.18 7.52 3.52
CA GLY A 78 -12.60 7.29 3.79
C GLY A 78 -13.31 6.44 2.74
N MET A 79 -12.60 6.03 1.69
CA MET A 79 -13.12 5.10 0.67
C MET A 79 -12.16 3.93 0.46
N ALA A 80 -12.70 2.77 0.15
CA ALA A 80 -11.98 1.55 -0.14
C ALA A 80 -12.46 0.96 -1.48
N PRO A 81 -11.83 1.32 -2.60
CA PRO A 81 -12.11 0.65 -3.87
C PRO A 81 -11.90 -0.86 -3.73
N LEU A 82 -12.84 -1.63 -4.22
CA LEU A 82 -12.83 -3.08 -4.14
C LEU A 82 -13.19 -3.68 -5.50
N THR A 83 -12.45 -4.71 -5.91
CA THR A 83 -12.82 -5.57 -7.04
C THR A 83 -12.82 -7.03 -6.61
N TYR A 84 -13.65 -7.85 -7.23
CA TYR A 84 -13.67 -9.30 -7.02
C TYR A 84 -14.20 -10.01 -8.27
N ASN A 85 -13.85 -11.29 -8.41
CA ASN A 85 -14.24 -12.11 -9.54
C ASN A 85 -15.48 -12.95 -9.26
N SER A 86 -15.93 -13.71 -10.28
CA SER A 86 -17.12 -14.56 -10.20
C SER A 86 -17.03 -15.66 -9.12
N ARG A 87 -15.83 -16.13 -8.75
CA ARG A 87 -15.67 -17.13 -7.68
C ARG A 87 -16.06 -16.55 -6.31
N VAL A 88 -15.64 -15.32 -6.05
CA VAL A 88 -16.04 -14.59 -4.84
C VAL A 88 -17.52 -14.24 -4.88
N GLU A 89 -18.02 -13.78 -6.04
CA GLU A 89 -19.43 -13.47 -6.21
C GLU A 89 -20.34 -14.67 -5.89
N GLN A 90 -20.02 -15.84 -6.40
CA GLN A 90 -20.75 -17.08 -6.07
C GLN A 90 -20.77 -17.37 -4.57
N LYS A 91 -19.64 -17.14 -3.87
CA LYS A 91 -19.59 -17.28 -2.40
C LYS A 91 -20.46 -16.27 -1.69
N LEU A 92 -20.46 -15.01 -2.13
CA LEU A 92 -21.30 -13.96 -1.57
C LEU A 92 -22.79 -14.31 -1.76
N MET A 93 -23.19 -14.70 -2.97
CA MET A 93 -24.58 -15.07 -3.27
C MET A 93 -25.07 -16.26 -2.45
N SER A 94 -24.19 -17.26 -2.21
CA SER A 94 -24.54 -18.41 -1.37
C SER A 94 -24.76 -18.06 0.12
N ARG A 95 -24.32 -16.88 0.55
CA ARG A 95 -24.42 -16.38 1.92
C ARG A 95 -25.33 -15.15 2.05
N LYS A 96 -25.93 -14.74 0.93
CA LYS A 96 -26.75 -13.53 0.87
C LYS A 96 -27.89 -13.60 1.88
N THR A 97 -28.00 -12.58 2.71
CA THR A 97 -29.16 -12.34 3.54
C THR A 97 -30.04 -11.27 2.90
N VAL A 98 -31.32 -11.34 3.17
CA VAL A 98 -32.27 -10.32 2.75
C VAL A 98 -32.80 -9.64 4.00
N GLU A 99 -32.96 -8.33 3.93
CA GLU A 99 -33.49 -7.55 5.04
C GLU A 99 -34.87 -8.09 5.47
N ARG A 100 -35.06 -8.15 6.80
CA ARG A 100 -36.31 -8.67 7.38
C ARG A 100 -37.52 -7.92 6.84
N GLY A 101 -38.45 -8.62 6.20
CA GLY A 101 -39.66 -8.07 5.63
C GLY A 101 -39.61 -7.79 4.13
N LEU A 102 -38.46 -7.90 3.45
CA LEU A 102 -38.36 -7.72 2.00
C LEU A 102 -38.34 -9.05 1.23
N ARG A 103 -37.79 -10.12 1.80
CA ARG A 103 -37.80 -11.49 1.24
C ARG A 103 -37.69 -12.54 2.35
N ASP A 104 -38.17 -13.73 2.07
CA ASP A 104 -38.06 -14.86 2.98
C ASP A 104 -36.58 -15.41 2.98
N ALA A 105 -35.86 -15.18 4.07
CA ALA A 105 -34.45 -15.53 4.25
C ALA A 105 -34.25 -16.86 4.99
N THR A 106 -35.16 -17.82 4.79
CA THR A 106 -35.28 -18.99 5.66
C THR A 106 -34.13 -20.00 5.53
N SER A 107 -33.52 -20.18 4.35
CA SER A 107 -32.56 -21.26 4.13
C SER A 107 -31.12 -20.93 4.62
N ALA A 108 -30.59 -19.77 4.34
CA ALA A 108 -29.21 -19.43 4.68
C ALA A 108 -28.99 -19.22 6.20
N ARG A 109 -30.00 -18.73 6.92
CA ARG A 109 -29.99 -18.59 8.39
C ARG A 109 -30.02 -19.92 9.12
N ALA A 110 -30.79 -20.88 8.61
CA ALA A 110 -30.90 -22.21 9.19
C ALA A 110 -29.56 -22.97 9.14
N GLU A 111 -28.69 -22.64 8.19
CA GLU A 111 -27.40 -23.30 8.00
C GLU A 111 -26.23 -22.56 8.70
N GLY A 112 -26.48 -21.46 9.42
CA GLY A 112 -25.45 -20.71 10.14
C GLY A 112 -24.41 -20.00 9.24
N ARG A 113 -24.71 -19.84 7.94
CA ARG A 113 -23.79 -19.27 6.93
C ARG A 113 -24.15 -17.87 6.51
N THR A 114 -24.75 -17.09 7.39
CA THR A 114 -25.18 -15.70 7.08
C THR A 114 -24.07 -14.69 7.32
N ILE A 115 -24.05 -13.62 6.51
CA ILE A 115 -23.22 -12.44 6.77
C ILE A 115 -23.84 -11.69 7.95
N ALA A 116 -23.05 -11.45 9.01
CA ALA A 116 -23.56 -10.87 10.25
C ALA A 116 -23.75 -9.35 10.19
N SER A 117 -22.99 -8.66 9.33
CA SER A 117 -23.04 -7.21 9.19
C SER A 117 -23.89 -6.81 7.98
N ASN A 118 -24.86 -5.91 8.18
CA ASN A 118 -25.58 -5.28 7.08
C ASN A 118 -24.65 -4.35 6.26
N TYR A 119 -23.85 -3.54 6.94
CA TYR A 119 -22.96 -2.55 6.30
C TYR A 119 -21.83 -3.18 5.48
N PHE A 120 -21.25 -4.28 5.98
CA PHE A 120 -20.16 -4.99 5.30
C PHE A 120 -20.63 -6.16 4.43
N ASP A 121 -21.91 -6.23 4.11
CA ASP A 121 -22.47 -7.23 3.20
C ASP A 121 -22.38 -6.75 1.74
N LEU A 122 -21.38 -7.21 1.01
CA LEU A 122 -21.18 -6.86 -0.39
C LEU A 122 -22.36 -7.25 -1.27
N SER A 123 -23.15 -8.26 -0.91
CA SER A 123 -24.35 -8.63 -1.67
C SER A 123 -25.46 -7.59 -1.56
N GLN A 124 -25.54 -6.88 -0.43
CA GLN A 124 -26.46 -5.75 -0.26
C GLN A 124 -25.97 -4.51 -0.99
N LEU A 125 -24.66 -4.27 -1.06
CA LEU A 125 -24.08 -3.22 -1.90
C LEU A 125 -24.36 -3.47 -3.39
N GLN A 126 -24.32 -4.73 -3.86
CA GLN A 126 -24.73 -5.06 -5.22
C GLN A 126 -26.20 -4.71 -5.47
N ASP A 127 -27.10 -5.01 -4.54
CA ASP A 127 -28.51 -4.64 -4.64
C ASP A 127 -28.69 -3.11 -4.68
N TYR A 128 -27.92 -2.37 -3.87
CA TYR A 128 -27.95 -0.90 -3.84
C TYR A 128 -27.57 -0.28 -5.19
N TRP A 129 -26.54 -0.79 -5.86
CA TRP A 129 -26.10 -0.31 -7.17
C TRP A 129 -26.78 -0.98 -8.37
N SER A 130 -27.62 -1.99 -8.13
CA SER A 130 -28.41 -2.65 -9.17
C SER A 130 -29.62 -1.83 -9.60
N SER A 131 -30.36 -2.33 -10.59
CA SER A 131 -31.66 -1.76 -10.97
C SER A 131 -32.71 -1.78 -9.84
N ALA A 132 -32.56 -2.66 -8.85
CA ALA A 132 -33.43 -2.75 -7.68
C ALA A 132 -33.30 -1.54 -6.74
N ARG A 133 -32.10 -0.90 -6.72
CA ARG A 133 -31.79 0.31 -5.93
C ARG A 133 -32.30 0.24 -4.48
N LEU A 134 -32.06 -0.91 -3.84
CA LEU A 134 -32.40 -1.07 -2.43
C LEU A 134 -31.50 -0.19 -1.57
N ASN A 135 -32.08 0.53 -0.63
CA ASN A 135 -31.30 1.41 0.23
C ASN A 135 -30.35 0.62 1.11
N HIS A 136 -29.10 1.08 1.20
CA HIS A 136 -28.07 0.47 2.05
C HIS A 136 -27.45 1.50 2.99
N HIS A 137 -26.93 2.60 2.47
CA HIS A 137 -26.27 3.67 3.25
C HIS A 137 -26.34 5.00 2.50
N THR A 138 -26.00 6.09 3.18
CA THR A 138 -25.82 7.40 2.54
C THR A 138 -24.39 7.49 1.98
N GLU A 139 -24.29 7.66 0.67
CA GLU A 139 -23.01 7.80 -0.03
C GLU A 139 -22.23 9.03 0.43
N ALA A 140 -20.92 8.88 0.58
CA ALA A 140 -19.99 9.95 0.86
C ALA A 140 -19.66 10.75 -0.42
N THR A 141 -20.64 11.52 -0.93
CA THR A 141 -20.59 12.17 -2.25
C THR A 141 -19.36 13.06 -2.45
N SER A 142 -18.96 13.83 -1.44
CA SER A 142 -17.74 14.67 -1.51
C SER A 142 -16.48 13.82 -1.70
N MET A 143 -16.42 12.63 -1.09
CA MET A 143 -15.32 11.70 -1.26
C MET A 143 -15.31 11.08 -2.66
N LEU A 144 -16.49 10.80 -3.23
CA LEU A 144 -16.61 10.32 -4.61
C LEU A 144 -16.11 11.35 -5.61
N TYR A 145 -16.40 12.64 -5.43
CA TYR A 145 -15.82 13.71 -6.26
C TYR A 145 -14.31 13.75 -6.14
N GLY A 146 -13.78 13.64 -4.92
CA GLY A 146 -12.33 13.57 -4.70
C GLY A 146 -11.70 12.35 -5.38
N LEU A 147 -12.32 11.18 -5.26
CA LEU A 147 -11.86 9.95 -5.92
C LEU A 147 -11.92 10.09 -7.45
N HIS A 148 -13.02 10.62 -8.00
CA HIS A 148 -13.15 10.86 -9.43
C HIS A 148 -12.00 11.73 -9.95
N GLU A 149 -11.68 12.84 -9.28
CA GLU A 149 -10.58 13.72 -9.69
C GLU A 149 -9.21 13.04 -9.55
N GLY A 150 -8.98 12.31 -8.46
CA GLY A 150 -7.74 11.56 -8.28
C GLY A 150 -7.52 10.50 -9.36
N LEU A 151 -8.57 9.79 -9.74
CA LEU A 151 -8.52 8.80 -10.83
C LEU A 151 -8.33 9.50 -12.19
N ARG A 152 -8.96 10.66 -12.41
CA ARG A 152 -8.75 11.46 -13.64
C ARG A 152 -7.28 11.85 -13.81
N ILE A 153 -6.64 12.34 -12.75
CA ILE A 153 -5.21 12.71 -12.75
C ILE A 153 -4.34 11.48 -13.01
N LEU A 154 -4.65 10.37 -12.34
CA LEU A 154 -3.91 9.11 -12.51
C LEU A 154 -4.00 8.59 -13.96
N LEU A 155 -5.20 8.59 -14.55
CA LEU A 155 -5.41 8.15 -15.93
C LEU A 155 -4.74 9.10 -16.94
N GLN A 156 -4.70 10.40 -16.65
CA GLN A 156 -4.00 11.38 -17.47
C GLN A 156 -2.48 11.18 -17.44
N GLU A 157 -1.90 10.81 -16.31
CA GLU A 157 -0.49 10.44 -16.19
C GLU A 157 -0.20 9.10 -16.89
N GLY A 158 -1.13 8.15 -16.78
CA GLY A 158 -0.99 6.77 -17.24
C GLY A 158 -0.30 5.89 -16.20
N LEU A 159 -0.80 4.64 -16.08
CA LEU A 159 -0.32 3.70 -15.05
C LEU A 159 1.17 3.40 -15.17
N GLU A 160 1.64 3.08 -16.38
CA GLU A 160 3.06 2.74 -16.59
C GLU A 160 3.99 3.92 -16.25
N ALA A 161 3.69 5.11 -16.75
CA ALA A 161 4.47 6.31 -16.45
C ALA A 161 4.49 6.59 -14.94
N ARG A 162 3.35 6.37 -14.28
CA ARG A 162 3.22 6.51 -12.84
C ARG A 162 4.06 5.50 -12.06
N PHE A 163 4.08 4.23 -12.45
CA PHE A 163 4.91 3.20 -11.83
C PHE A 163 6.40 3.52 -12.00
N GLN A 164 6.81 3.92 -13.20
CA GLN A 164 8.20 4.33 -13.47
C GLN A 164 8.60 5.55 -12.63
N ARG A 165 7.70 6.53 -12.46
CA ARG A 165 7.95 7.69 -11.59
C ARG A 165 8.14 7.28 -10.12
N HIS A 166 7.32 6.36 -9.60
CA HIS A 166 7.49 5.84 -8.24
C HIS A 166 8.84 5.14 -8.10
N LEU A 167 9.17 4.26 -9.03
CA LEU A 167 10.40 3.49 -9.02
C LEU A 167 11.65 4.39 -9.12
N ALA A 168 11.64 5.40 -10.00
CA ALA A 168 12.74 6.34 -10.14
C ALA A 168 12.97 7.16 -8.85
N ASN A 169 11.90 7.64 -8.22
CA ASN A 169 11.99 8.38 -6.97
C ASN A 169 12.41 7.49 -5.78
N GLU A 170 11.97 6.24 -5.77
CA GLU A 170 12.39 5.26 -4.78
C GLU A 170 13.89 4.98 -4.88
N ARG A 171 14.41 4.69 -6.08
CA ARG A 171 15.85 4.46 -6.33
C ARG A 171 16.69 5.66 -5.90
N ALA A 172 16.26 6.87 -6.26
CA ALA A 172 16.94 8.09 -5.86
C ALA A 172 16.94 8.29 -4.34
N LEU A 173 15.83 8.01 -3.65
CA LEU A 173 15.75 8.07 -2.20
C LEU A 173 16.69 7.03 -1.56
N VAL A 174 16.68 5.79 -2.04
CA VAL A 174 17.55 4.71 -1.57
C VAL A 174 19.02 5.09 -1.72
N ALA A 175 19.42 5.56 -2.91
CA ALA A 175 20.80 6.00 -3.15
C ALA A 175 21.21 7.14 -2.20
N GLY A 176 20.34 8.11 -1.98
CA GLY A 176 20.63 9.20 -1.04
C GLY A 176 20.76 8.74 0.41
N ILE A 177 19.91 7.81 0.87
CA ILE A 177 20.01 7.21 2.20
C ILE A 177 21.33 6.44 2.37
N GLN A 178 21.70 5.64 1.37
CA GLN A 178 22.97 4.92 1.36
C GLN A 178 24.18 5.87 1.25
N GLY A 179 24.07 6.95 0.47
CA GLY A 179 25.09 8.00 0.37
C GLY A 179 25.37 8.69 1.72
N MET A 180 24.38 8.80 2.60
CA MET A 180 24.56 9.24 4.00
C MET A 180 25.22 8.17 4.89
N GLY A 181 25.46 6.96 4.41
CA GLY A 181 25.95 5.84 5.24
C GLY A 181 24.86 5.19 6.10
N LEU A 182 23.59 5.51 5.88
CA LEU A 182 22.48 4.92 6.63
C LEU A 182 22.11 3.54 6.08
N GLN A 183 21.67 2.66 6.96
CA GLN A 183 21.26 1.31 6.59
C GLN A 183 19.76 1.24 6.30
N LEU A 184 19.43 0.62 5.18
CA LEU A 184 18.05 0.26 4.86
C LEU A 184 17.61 -0.93 5.73
N TYR A 185 16.35 -0.96 6.10
CA TYR A 185 15.75 -2.07 6.82
C TYR A 185 14.99 -2.97 5.85
N GLY A 186 15.15 -4.29 6.02
CA GLY A 186 14.43 -5.32 5.29
C GLY A 186 15.24 -5.96 4.16
N ASP A 187 14.59 -6.87 3.42
CA ASP A 187 15.17 -7.54 2.26
C ASP A 187 15.01 -6.69 1.00
N MET A 188 16.10 -6.24 0.43
CA MET A 188 16.10 -5.37 -0.74
C MET A 188 15.59 -6.07 -2.01
N SER A 189 15.63 -7.41 -2.07
CA SER A 189 15.08 -8.18 -3.19
C SER A 189 13.54 -8.16 -3.24
N SER A 190 12.89 -7.88 -2.12
CA SER A 190 11.43 -7.77 -1.98
C SER A 190 10.98 -6.40 -1.45
N LYS A 191 11.82 -5.37 -1.64
CA LYS A 191 11.52 -4.02 -1.18
C LYS A 191 10.28 -3.43 -1.86
N LEU A 192 9.41 -2.85 -1.04
CA LEU A 192 8.22 -2.12 -1.49
C LEU A 192 8.62 -0.75 -2.08
N PRO A 193 8.34 -0.45 -3.37
CA PRO A 193 8.78 0.79 -4.00
C PRO A 193 8.23 2.08 -3.39
N VAL A 194 7.08 2.01 -2.74
CA VAL A 194 6.37 3.20 -2.24
C VAL A 194 6.67 3.53 -0.78
N VAL A 195 7.48 2.72 -0.09
CA VAL A 195 7.94 2.98 1.29
C VAL A 195 9.40 2.55 1.44
N THR A 196 10.23 3.44 1.96
CA THR A 196 11.61 3.13 2.33
C THR A 196 11.74 3.11 3.85
N CYS A 197 12.16 1.98 4.39
CA CYS A 197 12.43 1.78 5.80
C CYS A 197 13.94 1.94 6.06
N ILE A 198 14.29 2.71 7.10
CA ILE A 198 15.67 3.09 7.42
C ILE A 198 15.91 2.73 8.88
N THR A 199 16.97 1.99 9.17
CA THR A 199 17.39 1.70 10.53
C THR A 199 17.85 2.98 11.22
N ILE A 200 17.34 3.26 12.41
CA ILE A 200 17.77 4.41 13.20
C ILE A 200 19.21 4.13 13.70
N PRO A 201 20.17 5.03 13.44
CA PRO A 201 21.54 4.81 13.89
C PRO A 201 21.64 4.72 15.42
N GLU A 202 22.56 3.92 15.91
CA GLU A 202 22.81 3.79 17.34
C GLU A 202 23.13 5.14 17.98
N GLY A 203 22.54 5.39 19.15
CA GLY A 203 22.71 6.65 19.89
C GLY A 203 21.89 7.82 19.39
N ILE A 204 21.11 7.66 18.31
CA ILE A 204 20.22 8.71 17.78
C ILE A 204 18.80 8.53 18.37
N ASP A 205 18.25 9.61 18.94
CA ASP A 205 16.84 9.68 19.31
C ASP A 205 15.97 9.88 18.05
N GLY A 206 15.36 8.81 17.60
CA GLY A 206 14.54 8.81 16.38
C GLY A 206 13.32 9.73 16.44
N GLU A 207 12.72 9.95 17.61
CA GLU A 207 11.57 10.85 17.77
C GLU A 207 12.00 12.33 17.77
N SER A 208 13.17 12.63 18.33
CA SER A 208 13.75 13.97 18.25
C SER A 208 14.06 14.35 16.78
N VAL A 209 14.61 13.41 15.99
CA VAL A 209 14.83 13.61 14.54
C VAL A 209 13.52 13.90 13.81
N ARG A 210 12.47 13.10 14.07
CA ARG A 210 11.15 13.30 13.44
C ARG A 210 10.56 14.66 13.82
N SER A 211 10.63 15.03 15.10
CA SER A 211 10.13 16.31 15.60
C SER A 211 10.85 17.49 14.93
N MET A 212 12.17 17.40 14.75
CA MET A 212 12.96 18.44 14.09
C MET A 212 12.65 18.53 12.59
N LEU A 213 12.49 17.39 11.90
CA LEU A 213 12.05 17.37 10.50
C LEU A 213 10.69 18.04 10.32
N LEU A 214 9.74 17.79 11.23
CA LEU A 214 8.41 18.38 11.17
C LEU A 214 8.46 19.90 11.44
N ASN A 215 9.13 20.32 12.51
CA ASN A 215 9.09 21.71 12.97
C ASN A 215 9.95 22.66 12.11
N ASP A 216 11.14 22.20 11.69
CA ASP A 216 12.10 23.06 10.98
C ASP A 216 11.97 22.97 9.46
N PHE A 217 11.47 21.82 8.93
CA PHE A 217 11.43 21.55 7.49
C PHE A 217 10.02 21.26 6.96
N SER A 218 9.00 21.22 7.82
CA SER A 218 7.63 20.83 7.45
C SER A 218 7.54 19.44 6.80
N ILE A 219 8.39 18.52 7.22
CA ILE A 219 8.45 17.15 6.73
C ILE A 219 8.05 16.20 7.85
N GLU A 220 6.97 15.46 7.62
CA GLU A 220 6.57 14.38 8.50
C GLU A 220 7.02 13.03 7.92
N ILE A 221 7.86 12.30 8.67
CA ILE A 221 8.20 10.91 8.41
C ILE A 221 7.59 10.02 9.51
N ALA A 222 7.31 8.76 9.19
CA ALA A 222 6.71 7.85 10.14
C ALA A 222 7.76 7.06 10.94
N SER A 223 7.48 6.77 12.22
CA SER A 223 8.08 5.64 12.91
C SER A 223 7.37 4.35 12.52
N SER A 224 7.87 3.19 12.98
CA SER A 224 7.12 1.95 12.88
C SER A 224 6.39 1.63 14.18
N PHE A 225 5.73 0.48 14.24
CA PHE A 225 4.96 0.02 15.41
C PHE A 225 5.33 -1.43 15.75
N GLY A 226 4.75 -1.93 16.86
CA GLY A 226 5.09 -3.25 17.38
C GLY A 226 6.58 -3.38 17.71
N PRO A 227 7.23 -4.49 17.33
CA PRO A 227 8.65 -4.71 17.63
C PRO A 227 9.60 -3.69 16.99
N LEU A 228 9.18 -3.02 15.91
CA LEU A 228 10.01 -2.05 15.18
C LEU A 228 9.84 -0.61 15.65
N LYS A 229 8.99 -0.37 16.65
CA LYS A 229 8.81 0.97 17.22
C LYS A 229 10.14 1.49 17.78
N GLY A 230 10.55 2.67 17.31
CA GLY A 230 11.80 3.31 17.73
C GLY A 230 13.07 2.66 17.13
N GLN A 231 12.95 1.67 16.25
CA GLN A 231 14.09 1.04 15.58
C GLN A 231 14.29 1.51 14.15
N ILE A 232 13.21 1.92 13.49
CA ILE A 232 13.25 2.37 12.10
C ILE A 232 12.43 3.63 11.87
N TRP A 233 12.84 4.42 10.88
CA TRP A 233 12.02 5.42 10.21
C TRP A 233 11.45 4.86 8.93
N ARG A 234 10.31 5.43 8.50
CA ARG A 234 9.68 5.10 7.22
C ARG A 234 9.42 6.36 6.43
N ILE A 235 9.91 6.42 5.21
CA ILE A 235 9.66 7.50 4.28
C ILE A 235 8.76 6.98 3.16
N GLY A 236 7.59 7.59 3.01
CA GLY A 236 6.63 7.26 1.95
C GLY A 236 6.92 8.04 0.68
N THR A 237 7.09 7.34 -0.44
CA THR A 237 7.15 7.90 -1.80
C THR A 237 5.86 7.52 -2.53
N MET A 238 4.73 8.14 -2.14
CA MET A 238 3.40 7.71 -2.57
C MET A 238 2.67 8.78 -3.37
N GLY A 239 2.07 8.35 -4.48
CA GLY A 239 1.08 9.10 -5.22
C GLY A 239 1.58 10.44 -5.75
N PHE A 240 0.80 11.50 -5.55
CA PHE A 240 1.13 12.85 -6.03
C PHE A 240 2.39 13.43 -5.37
N SER A 241 2.64 13.10 -4.10
CA SER A 241 3.83 13.57 -3.36
C SER A 241 5.13 12.86 -3.78
N CYS A 242 5.05 11.76 -4.54
CA CYS A 242 6.21 11.05 -5.07
C CYS A 242 6.83 11.86 -6.23
N GLN A 243 7.60 12.89 -5.90
CA GLN A 243 8.22 13.82 -6.86
C GLN A 243 9.68 14.04 -6.50
N ARG A 244 10.52 14.23 -7.54
CA ARG A 244 11.96 14.52 -7.40
C ARG A 244 12.26 15.61 -6.36
N LYS A 245 11.54 16.73 -6.39
CA LYS A 245 11.74 17.83 -5.44
C LYS A 245 11.54 17.41 -3.98
N ASN A 246 10.57 16.54 -3.71
CA ASN A 246 10.28 16.07 -2.37
C ASN A 246 11.34 15.07 -1.88
N VAL A 247 11.86 14.22 -2.79
CA VAL A 247 12.97 13.32 -2.48
C VAL A 247 14.23 14.11 -2.12
N LEU A 248 14.59 15.11 -2.92
CA LEU A 248 15.76 15.95 -2.64
C LEU A 248 15.58 16.76 -1.36
N HIS A 249 14.35 17.26 -1.09
CA HIS A 249 14.04 18.00 0.13
C HIS A 249 14.19 17.11 1.38
N VAL A 250 13.61 15.91 1.39
CA VAL A 250 13.71 15.02 2.56
C VAL A 250 15.14 14.56 2.80
N LEU A 251 15.92 14.29 1.75
CA LEU A 251 17.32 13.91 1.88
C LEU A 251 18.16 15.02 2.50
N GLY A 252 18.08 16.24 1.96
CA GLY A 252 18.81 17.40 2.52
C GLY A 252 18.37 17.74 3.95
N ALA A 253 17.08 17.66 4.25
CA ALA A 253 16.58 17.91 5.60
C ALA A 253 17.04 16.84 6.59
N LEU A 254 16.97 15.55 6.22
CA LEU A 254 17.42 14.46 7.09
C LEU A 254 18.91 14.56 7.37
N GLU A 255 19.73 14.84 6.35
CA GLU A 255 21.17 15.09 6.52
C GLU A 255 21.42 16.25 7.50
N ALA A 256 20.78 17.39 7.33
CA ALA A 256 20.93 18.55 8.20
C ALA A 256 20.52 18.24 9.66
N VAL A 257 19.44 17.49 9.84
CA VAL A 257 18.97 17.10 11.19
C VAL A 257 19.94 16.11 11.85
N LEU A 258 20.44 15.12 11.12
CA LEU A 258 21.40 14.16 11.67
C LEU A 258 22.72 14.81 12.06
N LEU A 259 23.21 15.78 11.29
CA LEU A 259 24.39 16.59 11.65
C LEU A 259 24.17 17.38 12.95
N ARG A 260 22.97 17.95 13.17
CA ARG A 260 22.63 18.61 14.44
C ARG A 260 22.62 17.64 15.63
N HIS A 261 22.25 16.38 15.36
CA HIS A 261 22.35 15.29 16.35
C HIS A 261 23.79 14.76 16.50
N ARG A 262 24.78 15.41 15.86
CA ARG A 262 26.21 15.03 15.88
C ARG A 262 26.47 13.63 15.32
N HIS A 263 25.59 13.13 14.49
CA HIS A 263 25.83 11.90 13.74
C HIS A 263 26.85 12.17 12.64
N VAL A 264 27.88 11.34 12.59
CA VAL A 264 28.96 11.46 11.58
C VAL A 264 28.47 10.85 10.28
N LEU A 265 28.39 11.65 9.23
CA LEU A 265 27.97 11.22 7.91
C LEU A 265 28.72 12.01 6.82
N PRO A 266 28.79 11.49 5.58
CA PRO A 266 29.36 12.20 4.43
C PRO A 266 28.40 13.35 4.01
N ALA A 267 28.74 14.57 4.38
CA ALA A 267 27.90 15.74 4.09
C ALA A 267 27.86 16.05 2.59
N GLY A 268 26.64 16.28 2.06
CA GLY A 268 26.40 16.57 0.64
C GLY A 268 26.18 15.31 -0.23
N GLU A 269 26.58 14.14 0.22
CA GLU A 269 26.50 12.91 -0.56
C GLU A 269 25.07 12.43 -0.75
N ALA A 270 24.15 12.70 0.18
CA ALA A 270 22.76 12.29 0.09
C ALA A 270 22.06 12.82 -1.17
N VAL A 271 22.15 14.14 -1.35
CA VAL A 271 21.52 14.81 -2.50
C VAL A 271 22.27 14.49 -3.78
N GLN A 272 23.61 14.40 -3.73
CA GLN A 272 24.41 14.11 -4.91
C GLN A 272 24.12 12.69 -5.44
N ALA A 273 24.07 11.66 -4.57
CA ALA A 273 23.73 10.30 -4.97
C ALA A 273 22.34 10.23 -5.63
N ALA A 274 21.35 10.92 -5.07
CA ALA A 274 20.02 10.98 -5.68
C ALA A 274 20.02 11.67 -7.06
N LEU A 275 20.81 12.75 -7.22
CA LEU A 275 20.95 13.45 -8.50
C LEU A 275 21.63 12.56 -9.56
N ASP A 276 22.61 11.76 -9.19
CA ASP A 276 23.27 10.83 -10.10
C ASP A 276 22.33 9.74 -10.60
N VAL A 277 21.44 9.22 -9.74
CA VAL A 277 20.35 8.30 -10.17
C VAL A 277 19.43 8.98 -11.17
N TYR A 278 18.98 10.21 -10.91
CA TYR A 278 18.13 10.96 -11.86
C TYR A 278 18.82 11.30 -13.17
N ALA A 279 20.14 11.36 -13.19
CA ALA A 279 20.95 11.59 -14.39
C ALA A 279 21.27 10.30 -15.16
N GLY A 280 20.80 9.13 -14.68
CA GLY A 280 21.10 7.84 -15.30
C GLY A 280 22.55 7.38 -15.12
N LYS A 281 23.25 7.90 -14.12
CA LYS A 281 24.63 7.53 -13.78
C LYS A 281 24.68 6.33 -12.81
N GLU A 282 23.73 5.41 -12.92
CA GLU A 282 23.67 4.22 -12.08
C GLU A 282 24.86 3.30 -12.41
N GLY A 283 25.83 3.21 -11.49
CA GLY A 283 27.04 2.38 -11.65
C GLY A 283 28.11 2.55 -10.58
N ALA A 284 27.95 3.47 -9.62
CA ALA A 284 28.99 3.81 -8.67
C ALA A 284 28.77 3.34 -7.21
N LEU A 285 27.67 2.65 -6.93
CA LEU A 285 27.38 2.10 -5.59
C LEU A 285 27.10 0.59 -5.73
N CYS A 286 28.16 -0.20 -5.95
CA CYS A 286 28.20 -1.63 -5.65
C CYS A 286 28.94 -1.85 -4.33
#